data_3a2ec0f7ee601511adc8e8b9ec4ab590
#
_entry.id   3a2ec0f7ee601511adc8e8b9ec4ab590
#
_cell.length_a   1.000
_cell.length_b   1.000
_cell.length_c   1.000
_cell.angle_alpha   90.00
_cell.angle_beta   90.00
_cell.angle_gamma   90.00
#
_symmetry.space_group_name_H-M   'P 1'
#
loop_
_entity.id
_entity.type
_entity.pdbx_description
1 polymer ?
#
loop_
_entity_poly.entity_id
_entity_poly.type
_entity_poly.pdbx_seq_one_letter_code
_entity_poly.pdbx_strand_id
1 'polypeptide(L)'
;MDISPSRKKALGWLLAAFTALLLSSEPVTQLCALPEELTLSQGATTRFNLNWPITASIDQAQTVLSGLNETLDDVTSVSLTGEETGQATVTFRLMGVLPVKRVAVSVGEARTVMPGGQSVGIAMTTRGVVVVGLSDPGGTVASPARLAGVRPGDVVTDVDGEALTSAADLSERVSAGRSVTLTIQRGGRALSVPVTPVQDGSGKSRLGLWVRDSTAGIGTLTFFDPECGVYGALGHAITDADTGVILPIDSGSLIESRITEIERGEKGKPGELIGRFGAASPVLGTIDSNGSRGIYGKIDGKVVNALYPNGVPVMASGEVRPGRAQLLTTLDERGVRAYECEIVRLTDSESSERGFVVRVTDPELLARTGGIVQGMSGSPILQNGKLAGAVTHVFVSDPTQGYGIFIENMLDAAQEKSAA
;
A
#
# COMPACT_ATOMS: atom_id res chain seq x y z
N MET A 1 30.31 51.13 25.98
CA MET A 1 29.00 51.26 26.65
C MET A 1 28.53 49.82 26.98
N ASP A 2 28.82 49.35 28.23
CA ASP A 2 28.48 47.97 28.62
C ASP A 2 27.00 47.85 28.97
N ILE A 3 26.31 47.01 28.27
CA ILE A 3 24.90 46.72 28.52
C ILE A 3 24.79 45.89 29.80
N SER A 4 24.00 46.37 30.78
CA SER A 4 23.83 45.67 32.07
C SER A 4 23.33 44.24 31.91
N PRO A 5 23.66 43.29 32.82
CA PRO A 5 23.26 41.90 32.69
C PRO A 5 21.74 41.66 32.59
N SER A 6 20.94 42.51 33.23
CA SER A 6 19.47 42.47 33.15
C SER A 6 18.94 42.85 31.77
N ARG A 7 19.54 43.82 31.08
CA ARG A 7 19.20 44.22 29.71
C ARG A 7 19.60 43.14 28.70
N LYS A 8 20.74 42.44 28.90
CA LYS A 8 21.13 41.29 28.06
C LYS A 8 20.12 40.15 28.20
N LYS A 9 19.63 39.83 29.40
CA LYS A 9 18.57 38.83 29.63
C LYS A 9 17.24 39.24 28.97
N ALA A 10 16.82 40.49 29.15
CA ALA A 10 15.60 41.02 28.55
C ALA A 10 15.66 40.97 27.02
N LEU A 11 16.81 41.34 26.41
CA LEU A 11 17.04 41.25 24.97
C LEU A 11 16.99 39.78 24.49
N GLY A 12 17.54 38.85 25.26
CA GLY A 12 17.47 37.40 24.96
C GLY A 12 16.03 36.87 24.95
N TRP A 13 15.23 37.24 25.94
CA TRP A 13 13.78 36.88 25.97
C TRP A 13 12.98 37.52 24.86
N LEU A 14 13.25 38.77 24.50
CA LEU A 14 12.62 39.43 23.35
C LEU A 14 12.99 38.75 22.03
N LEU A 15 14.25 38.37 21.87
CA LEU A 15 14.70 37.64 20.67
C LEU A 15 14.05 36.26 20.60
N ALA A 16 13.98 35.52 21.70
CA ALA A 16 13.32 34.22 21.77
C ALA A 16 11.83 34.32 21.48
N ALA A 17 11.12 35.31 22.04
CA ALA A 17 9.72 35.54 21.76
C ALA A 17 9.47 35.94 20.30
N PHE A 18 10.33 36.79 19.73
CA PHE A 18 10.26 37.18 18.31
C PHE A 18 10.53 35.98 17.39
N THR A 19 11.51 35.14 17.70
CA THR A 19 11.79 33.91 16.95
C THR A 19 10.62 32.93 17.01
N ALA A 20 10.02 32.76 18.21
CA ALA A 20 8.85 31.90 18.39
C ALA A 20 7.64 32.43 17.57
N LEU A 21 7.44 33.75 17.56
CA LEU A 21 6.38 34.39 16.78
C LEU A 21 6.60 34.24 15.27
N LEU A 22 7.85 34.38 14.81
CA LEU A 22 8.25 34.14 13.42
C LEU A 22 8.01 32.69 13.00
N LEU A 23 8.42 31.74 13.85
CA LEU A 23 8.24 30.30 13.57
C LEU A 23 6.77 29.85 13.57
N SER A 24 5.91 30.55 14.30
CA SER A 24 4.47 30.31 14.31
C SER A 24 3.69 31.14 13.27
N SER A 25 4.36 31.97 12.48
CA SER A 25 3.72 32.75 11.44
C SER A 25 3.23 31.89 10.29
N GLU A 26 2.07 32.23 9.73
CA GLU A 26 1.45 31.50 8.60
C GLU A 26 2.40 31.28 7.41
N PRO A 27 3.21 32.27 6.94
CA PRO A 27 4.16 32.01 5.85
C PRO A 27 5.20 30.96 6.16
N VAL A 28 5.70 30.88 7.40
CA VAL A 28 6.72 29.89 7.80
C VAL A 28 6.06 28.51 7.90
N THR A 29 4.88 28.40 8.48
CA THR A 29 4.16 27.11 8.55
C THR A 29 3.81 26.58 7.17
N GLN A 30 3.39 27.45 6.23
CA GLN A 30 3.16 27.07 4.84
C GLN A 30 4.42 26.61 4.12
N LEU A 31 5.56 27.27 4.33
CA LEU A 31 6.86 26.84 3.78
C LEU A 31 7.31 25.49 4.34
N CYS A 32 7.09 25.26 5.64
CA CYS A 32 7.39 23.96 6.25
C CYS A 32 6.48 22.85 5.73
N ALA A 33 5.25 23.16 5.34
CA ALA A 33 4.30 22.22 4.77
C ALA A 33 4.59 21.86 3.29
N LEU A 34 5.46 22.60 2.59
CA LEU A 34 5.87 22.23 1.24
C LEU A 34 6.72 20.95 1.30
N PRO A 35 6.50 19.97 0.39
CA PRO A 35 7.30 18.77 0.31
C PRO A 35 8.77 19.11 -0.06
N GLU A 36 9.70 18.22 0.23
CA GLU A 36 11.09 18.34 -0.23
C GLU A 36 11.23 17.86 -1.68
N GLU A 37 10.42 16.88 -2.05
CA GLU A 37 10.33 16.33 -3.39
C GLU A 37 8.88 16.38 -3.89
N LEU A 38 8.70 16.64 -5.17
CA LEU A 38 7.42 16.72 -5.85
C LEU A 38 7.48 15.93 -7.15
N THR A 39 6.58 14.97 -7.32
CA THR A 39 6.42 14.24 -8.58
C THR A 39 5.19 14.74 -9.31
N LEU A 40 5.33 15.02 -10.60
CA LEU A 40 4.26 15.43 -11.50
C LEU A 40 4.25 14.54 -12.74
N SER A 41 3.07 14.32 -13.31
CA SER A 41 2.98 13.75 -14.66
C SER A 41 3.13 14.84 -15.71
N GLN A 42 3.67 14.51 -16.86
CA GLN A 42 3.70 15.41 -18.02
C GLN A 42 2.28 15.92 -18.34
N GLY A 43 2.14 17.21 -18.56
CA GLY A 43 0.85 17.90 -18.77
C GLY A 43 0.06 18.18 -17.48
N ALA A 44 0.52 17.73 -16.32
CA ALA A 44 -0.14 17.98 -15.06
C ALA A 44 0.26 19.31 -14.45
N THR A 45 -0.70 19.99 -13.81
CA THR A 45 -0.47 21.26 -13.10
C THR A 45 -0.81 21.09 -11.64
N THR A 46 0.13 21.42 -10.76
CA THR A 46 -0.11 21.54 -9.32
C THR A 46 -0.08 23.01 -8.91
N ARG A 47 -0.87 23.35 -7.88
CA ARG A 47 -0.97 24.73 -7.40
C ARG A 47 -0.74 24.78 -5.90
N PHE A 48 0.09 25.74 -5.48
CA PHE A 48 0.35 26.07 -4.09
C PHE A 48 -0.16 27.50 -3.82
N ASN A 49 -0.98 27.67 -2.80
CA ASN A 49 -1.40 28.97 -2.33
C ASN A 49 -0.52 29.32 -1.13
N LEU A 50 0.30 30.33 -1.29
CA LEU A 50 1.25 30.80 -0.30
C LEU A 50 0.89 32.23 0.07
N ASN A 51 1.03 32.57 1.35
CA ASN A 51 0.81 33.96 1.74
C ASN A 51 2.01 34.82 1.29
N TRP A 52 1.69 35.99 0.77
CA TRP A 52 2.73 37.01 0.52
C TRP A 52 3.60 37.16 1.78
N PRO A 53 4.92 37.26 1.68
CA PRO A 53 5.74 37.63 0.49
C PRO A 53 6.56 36.48 -0.13
N ILE A 54 5.98 35.30 -0.29
CA ILE A 54 6.69 34.16 -0.87
C ILE A 54 6.44 34.09 -2.37
N THR A 55 7.51 33.89 -3.16
CA THR A 55 7.45 33.64 -4.61
C THR A 55 8.26 32.38 -4.95
N ALA A 56 7.96 31.74 -6.07
CA ALA A 56 8.73 30.62 -6.58
C ALA A 56 9.48 30.98 -7.87
N SER A 57 10.65 30.40 -8.05
CA SER A 57 11.43 30.46 -9.29
C SER A 57 11.93 29.08 -9.68
N ILE A 58 11.92 28.77 -10.97
CA ILE A 58 12.53 27.55 -11.52
C ILE A 58 14.01 27.87 -11.80
N ASP A 59 14.91 27.17 -11.09
CA ASP A 59 16.34 27.49 -11.16
C ASP A 59 17.03 26.84 -12.37
N GLN A 60 16.59 25.64 -12.77
CA GLN A 60 17.17 24.87 -13.88
C GLN A 60 16.06 24.09 -14.62
N ALA A 61 16.30 23.75 -15.89
CA ALA A 61 15.41 22.94 -16.72
C ALA A 61 14.01 23.56 -16.98
N GLN A 62 14.00 24.77 -17.53
CA GLN A 62 12.76 25.47 -17.93
C GLN A 62 11.95 24.71 -19.01
N THR A 63 12.56 23.75 -19.70
CA THR A 63 11.84 22.85 -20.63
C THR A 63 11.05 21.77 -19.91
N VAL A 64 11.52 21.34 -18.73
CA VAL A 64 10.89 20.28 -17.92
C VAL A 64 9.69 20.81 -17.15
N LEU A 65 9.78 22.06 -16.67
CA LEU A 65 8.79 22.64 -15.78
C LEU A 65 8.50 24.08 -16.18
N SER A 66 7.24 24.43 -16.32
CA SER A 66 6.79 25.82 -16.39
C SER A 66 6.14 26.24 -15.08
N GLY A 67 6.22 27.52 -14.75
CA GLY A 67 5.65 28.03 -13.50
C GLY A 67 5.11 29.43 -13.66
N LEU A 68 3.97 29.67 -13.03
CA LEU A 68 3.33 30.98 -12.96
C LEU A 68 3.14 31.39 -11.49
N ASN A 69 3.54 32.62 -11.15
CA ASN A 69 3.24 33.23 -9.87
C ASN A 69 2.15 34.30 -10.07
N GLU A 70 1.00 34.10 -9.45
CA GLU A 70 -0.08 35.06 -9.43
C GLU A 70 -0.28 35.54 -8.00
N THR A 71 -0.24 36.85 -7.76
CA THR A 71 -0.51 37.42 -6.44
C THR A 71 -1.82 38.21 -6.49
N LEU A 72 -2.77 37.81 -5.67
CA LEU A 72 -4.06 38.49 -5.52
C LEU A 72 -4.38 38.57 -4.02
N ASP A 73 -4.73 39.76 -3.53
CA ASP A 73 -5.15 39.98 -2.13
C ASP A 73 -4.22 39.33 -1.08
N ASP A 74 -2.91 39.58 -1.16
CA ASP A 74 -1.86 39.04 -0.27
C ASP A 74 -1.63 37.51 -0.33
N VAL A 75 -2.27 36.80 -1.26
CA VAL A 75 -2.03 35.38 -1.55
C VAL A 75 -1.27 35.26 -2.86
N THR A 76 -0.10 34.62 -2.82
CA THR A 76 0.63 34.22 -4.02
C THR A 76 0.25 32.78 -4.39
N SER A 77 -0.39 32.61 -5.54
CA SER A 77 -0.66 31.31 -6.13
C SER A 77 0.51 30.93 -7.04
N VAL A 78 1.19 29.86 -6.71
CA VAL A 78 2.28 29.29 -7.53
C VAL A 78 1.72 28.07 -8.24
N SER A 79 1.60 28.15 -9.57
CA SER A 79 1.22 27.02 -10.43
C SER A 79 2.45 26.46 -11.10
N LEU A 80 2.70 25.15 -10.97
CA LEU A 80 3.79 24.43 -11.60
C LEU A 80 3.20 23.39 -12.55
N THR A 81 3.61 23.43 -13.82
CA THR A 81 3.16 22.50 -14.86
C THR A 81 4.35 21.70 -15.38
N GLY A 82 4.24 20.36 -15.36
CA GLY A 82 5.22 19.47 -15.99
C GLY A 82 5.09 19.52 -17.52
N GLU A 83 6.10 20.02 -18.22
CA GLU A 83 6.10 20.16 -19.68
C GLU A 83 6.75 18.96 -20.36
N GLU A 84 7.95 18.61 -19.95
CA GLU A 84 8.73 17.48 -20.45
C GLU A 84 9.21 16.59 -19.32
N THR A 85 9.42 15.31 -19.60
CA THR A 85 10.00 14.37 -18.64
C THR A 85 11.40 14.79 -18.22
N GLY A 86 11.68 14.72 -16.91
CA GLY A 86 12.98 15.11 -16.38
C GLY A 86 12.93 15.59 -14.94
N GLN A 87 13.99 16.24 -14.52
CA GLN A 87 14.11 16.81 -13.17
C GLN A 87 14.32 18.31 -13.23
N ALA A 88 13.69 19.03 -12.33
CA ALA A 88 13.81 20.46 -12.16
C ALA A 88 13.92 20.80 -10.67
N THR A 89 14.42 21.98 -10.34
CA THR A 89 14.46 22.50 -8.97
C THR A 89 13.68 23.81 -8.90
N VAL A 90 12.75 23.87 -7.96
CA VAL A 90 11.99 25.09 -7.66
C VAL A 90 12.51 25.69 -6.37
N THR A 91 12.92 26.96 -6.42
CA THR A 91 13.35 27.70 -5.24
C THR A 91 12.26 28.68 -4.82
N PHE A 92 11.78 28.51 -3.60
CA PHE A 92 10.88 29.46 -2.96
C PHE A 92 11.69 30.56 -2.28
N ARG A 93 11.31 31.81 -2.53
CA ARG A 93 12.04 32.99 -2.09
C ARG A 93 11.13 33.92 -1.28
N LEU A 94 11.66 34.44 -0.19
CA LEU A 94 11.01 35.48 0.58
C LEU A 94 11.28 36.84 -0.11
N MET A 95 10.22 37.61 -0.37
CA MET A 95 10.28 38.90 -1.09
C MET A 95 11.00 38.81 -2.46
N GLY A 96 10.97 37.62 -3.11
CA GLY A 96 11.64 37.41 -4.39
C GLY A 96 13.18 37.33 -4.34
N VAL A 97 13.80 37.57 -3.19
CA VAL A 97 15.27 37.70 -3.05
C VAL A 97 15.89 36.60 -2.22
N LEU A 98 15.40 36.38 -0.99
CA LEU A 98 16.01 35.43 -0.04
C LEU A 98 15.51 34.00 -0.29
N PRO A 99 16.35 33.04 -0.72
CA PRO A 99 15.94 31.67 -0.88
C PRO A 99 15.66 31.05 0.50
N VAL A 100 14.47 30.47 0.68
CA VAL A 100 14.00 29.91 1.96
C VAL A 100 13.73 28.39 1.89
N LYS A 101 13.36 27.87 0.72
CA LYS A 101 13.19 26.42 0.51
C LYS A 101 13.46 26.06 -0.95
N ARG A 102 14.03 24.88 -1.15
CA ARG A 102 14.17 24.25 -2.46
C ARG A 102 13.35 22.96 -2.49
N VAL A 103 12.66 22.74 -3.59
CA VAL A 103 11.86 21.54 -3.86
C VAL A 103 12.39 20.91 -5.13
N ALA A 104 12.81 19.66 -5.05
CA ALA A 104 13.14 18.86 -6.21
C ALA A 104 11.85 18.43 -6.90
N VAL A 105 11.74 18.68 -8.21
CA VAL A 105 10.54 18.31 -9.00
C VAL A 105 10.96 17.30 -10.06
N SER A 106 10.34 16.14 -10.04
CA SER A 106 10.47 15.11 -11.07
C SER A 106 9.20 15.09 -11.92
N VAL A 107 9.35 15.18 -13.25
CA VAL A 107 8.24 15.06 -14.20
C VAL A 107 8.37 13.73 -14.93
N GLY A 108 7.41 12.84 -14.72
CA GLY A 108 7.31 11.54 -15.39
C GLY A 108 6.39 11.57 -16.60
N GLU A 109 6.45 10.51 -17.41
CA GLU A 109 5.52 10.34 -18.54
C GLU A 109 4.07 10.22 -18.06
N ALA A 110 3.14 10.77 -18.85
CA ALA A 110 1.73 10.58 -18.62
C ALA A 110 1.37 9.13 -18.96
N ARG A 111 0.94 8.36 -17.96
CA ARG A 111 0.54 6.96 -18.12
C ARG A 111 -0.96 6.83 -17.97
N THR A 112 -1.58 6.00 -18.79
CA THR A 112 -3.00 5.68 -18.71
C THR A 112 -3.16 4.21 -18.35
N VAL A 113 -4.04 3.92 -17.38
CA VAL A 113 -4.35 2.55 -16.97
C VAL A 113 -5.86 2.33 -16.92
N MET A 114 -6.29 1.09 -16.99
CA MET A 114 -7.69 0.72 -16.76
C MET A 114 -7.91 0.61 -15.25
N PRO A 115 -8.74 1.48 -14.63
CA PRO A 115 -9.06 1.34 -13.23
C PRO A 115 -9.89 0.08 -13.00
N GLY A 116 -9.58 -0.66 -11.95
CA GLY A 116 -10.29 -1.85 -11.54
C GLY A 116 -11.60 -1.55 -10.80
N GLY A 117 -11.75 -2.10 -9.60
CA GLY A 117 -12.95 -2.05 -8.77
C GLY A 117 -13.71 -3.37 -8.77
N GLN A 118 -13.34 -4.31 -9.65
CA GLN A 118 -13.91 -5.65 -9.65
C GLN A 118 -13.48 -6.42 -8.40
N SER A 119 -14.45 -7.13 -7.79
CA SER A 119 -14.13 -8.12 -6.78
C SER A 119 -13.44 -9.32 -7.43
N VAL A 120 -12.32 -9.73 -6.85
CA VAL A 120 -11.52 -10.86 -7.33
C VAL A 120 -11.29 -11.86 -6.22
N GLY A 121 -11.35 -13.15 -6.57
CA GLY A 121 -10.87 -14.24 -5.76
C GLY A 121 -9.37 -14.40 -5.95
N ILE A 122 -8.69 -14.64 -4.86
CA ILE A 122 -7.26 -14.84 -4.78
C ILE A 122 -7.04 -16.24 -4.24
N ALA A 123 -6.36 -17.09 -5.01
CA ALA A 123 -5.90 -18.40 -4.56
C ALA A 123 -4.39 -18.48 -4.76
N MET A 124 -3.65 -18.78 -3.70
CA MET A 124 -2.19 -18.72 -3.71
C MET A 124 -1.61 -19.91 -2.94
N THR A 125 -0.53 -20.49 -3.47
CA THR A 125 0.31 -21.46 -2.77
C THR A 125 1.62 -20.80 -2.36
N THR A 126 2.15 -21.23 -1.23
CA THR A 126 3.41 -20.68 -0.70
C THR A 126 4.61 -21.52 -1.13
N ARG A 127 5.74 -20.86 -1.31
CA ARG A 127 7.01 -21.55 -1.47
C ARG A 127 7.44 -22.11 -0.12
N GLY A 128 7.33 -23.45 0.03
CA GLY A 128 7.47 -24.12 1.32
C GLY A 128 6.21 -23.99 2.18
N VAL A 129 6.32 -24.23 3.47
CA VAL A 129 5.19 -24.18 4.40
C VAL A 129 5.45 -23.18 5.54
N VAL A 130 4.44 -22.36 5.86
CA VAL A 130 4.51 -21.38 6.94
C VAL A 130 4.14 -22.05 8.26
N VAL A 131 4.97 -21.92 9.28
CA VAL A 131 4.68 -22.41 10.63
C VAL A 131 3.72 -21.42 11.29
N VAL A 132 2.48 -21.83 11.50
CA VAL A 132 1.43 -21.01 12.13
C VAL A 132 1.30 -21.30 13.62
N GLY A 133 1.80 -22.45 14.08
CA GLY A 133 1.75 -22.82 15.48
C GLY A 133 2.60 -24.03 15.81
N LEU A 134 2.70 -24.32 17.12
CA LEU A 134 3.40 -25.45 17.68
C LEU A 134 2.48 -26.21 18.64
N SER A 135 2.50 -27.53 18.58
CA SER A 135 1.70 -28.39 19.45
C SER A 135 2.53 -29.53 20.00
N ASP A 136 2.19 -30.02 21.17
CA ASP A 136 2.84 -31.14 21.81
C ASP A 136 2.17 -32.46 21.34
N PRO A 137 2.87 -33.32 20.56
CA PRO A 137 2.30 -34.55 20.04
C PRO A 137 1.87 -35.48 21.17
N GLY A 138 0.60 -35.90 21.15
CA GLY A 138 0.06 -36.77 22.21
C GLY A 138 -0.15 -36.11 23.57
N GLY A 139 0.03 -34.80 23.71
CA GLY A 139 -0.26 -34.01 24.92
C GLY A 139 0.76 -34.13 26.06
N THR A 140 1.71 -35.06 25.98
CA THR A 140 2.70 -35.33 27.06
C THR A 140 4.14 -35.12 26.62
N VAL A 141 4.40 -35.10 25.32
CA VAL A 141 5.75 -34.94 24.76
C VAL A 141 5.86 -33.54 24.15
N ALA A 142 6.84 -32.76 24.61
CA ALA A 142 7.08 -31.42 24.07
C ALA A 142 7.32 -31.46 22.56
N SER A 143 6.82 -30.48 21.84
CA SER A 143 7.03 -30.34 20.39
C SER A 143 8.51 -30.46 20.02
N PRO A 144 8.91 -31.45 19.22
CA PRO A 144 10.30 -31.58 18.74
C PRO A 144 10.79 -30.33 18.02
N ALA A 145 9.95 -29.74 17.17
CA ALA A 145 10.27 -28.50 16.48
C ALA A 145 10.49 -27.32 17.42
N ARG A 146 9.68 -27.21 18.49
CA ARG A 146 9.88 -26.18 19.53
C ARG A 146 11.22 -26.35 20.23
N LEU A 147 11.57 -27.59 20.61
CA LEU A 147 12.84 -27.90 21.25
C LEU A 147 14.04 -27.61 20.35
N ALA A 148 13.87 -27.79 19.04
CA ALA A 148 14.87 -27.45 18.05
C ALA A 148 14.92 -25.92 17.73
N GLY A 149 14.03 -25.12 18.31
CA GLY A 149 14.03 -23.65 18.14
C GLY A 149 13.23 -23.13 16.96
N VAL A 150 12.38 -23.95 16.33
CA VAL A 150 11.39 -23.49 15.34
C VAL A 150 10.31 -22.64 16.02
N ARG A 151 9.81 -21.62 15.35
CA ARG A 151 8.85 -20.65 15.90
C ARG A 151 7.71 -20.39 14.90
N PRO A 152 6.52 -20.00 15.36
CA PRO A 152 5.51 -19.42 14.48
C PRO A 152 6.08 -18.24 13.69
N GLY A 153 5.74 -18.17 12.41
CA GLY A 153 6.30 -17.20 11.44
C GLY A 153 7.54 -17.68 10.69
N ASP A 154 8.12 -18.84 11.04
CA ASP A 154 9.14 -19.46 10.20
C ASP A 154 8.51 -20.03 8.94
N VAL A 155 9.25 -20.00 7.83
CA VAL A 155 8.87 -20.67 6.58
C VAL A 155 9.82 -21.83 6.37
N VAL A 156 9.32 -23.06 6.41
CA VAL A 156 10.13 -24.26 6.09
C VAL A 156 10.19 -24.41 4.57
N THR A 157 11.38 -24.24 4.00
CA THR A 157 11.60 -24.28 2.55
C THR A 157 12.13 -25.61 2.05
N ASP A 158 12.86 -26.33 2.91
CA ASP A 158 13.51 -27.58 2.53
C ASP A 158 13.51 -28.59 3.69
N VAL A 159 13.57 -29.86 3.35
CA VAL A 159 13.80 -30.97 4.27
C VAL A 159 14.96 -31.81 3.71
N ASP A 160 16.03 -31.95 4.50
CA ASP A 160 17.26 -32.68 4.12
C ASP A 160 17.90 -32.13 2.83
N GLY A 161 17.75 -30.83 2.54
CA GLY A 161 18.28 -30.15 1.35
C GLY A 161 17.42 -30.30 0.08
N GLU A 162 16.26 -30.96 0.18
CA GLU A 162 15.30 -31.05 -0.92
C GLU A 162 14.14 -30.06 -0.70
N ALA A 163 13.80 -29.29 -1.73
CA ALA A 163 12.74 -28.29 -1.67
C ALA A 163 11.40 -28.91 -1.23
N LEU A 164 10.71 -28.21 -0.33
CA LEU A 164 9.42 -28.61 0.22
C LEU A 164 8.30 -27.99 -0.62
N THR A 165 7.36 -28.81 -1.08
CA THR A 165 6.28 -28.38 -1.97
C THR A 165 4.94 -28.16 -1.26
N SER A 166 4.69 -28.86 -0.15
CA SER A 166 3.41 -28.77 0.58
C SER A 166 3.49 -29.29 2.01
N ALA A 167 2.45 -29.04 2.78
CA ALA A 167 2.27 -29.62 4.11
C ALA A 167 2.14 -31.17 4.07
N ALA A 168 1.57 -31.70 2.99
CA ALA A 168 1.47 -33.14 2.77
C ALA A 168 2.86 -33.75 2.51
N ASP A 169 3.68 -33.11 1.68
CA ASP A 169 5.06 -33.48 1.42
C ASP A 169 5.91 -33.48 2.71
N LEU A 170 5.76 -32.45 3.56
CA LEU A 170 6.40 -32.41 4.88
C LEU A 170 5.98 -33.63 5.73
N SER A 171 4.70 -33.92 5.77
CA SER A 171 4.16 -35.06 6.55
C SER A 171 4.72 -36.39 6.05
N GLU A 172 4.85 -36.57 4.74
CA GLU A 172 5.40 -37.78 4.12
C GLU A 172 6.88 -37.99 4.48
N ARG A 173 7.71 -36.93 4.33
CA ARG A 173 9.17 -37.01 4.64
C ARG A 173 9.44 -37.26 6.12
N VAL A 174 8.58 -36.78 7.00
CA VAL A 174 8.68 -37.01 8.46
C VAL A 174 8.18 -38.41 8.87
N SER A 175 7.33 -39.04 8.06
CA SER A 175 6.66 -40.32 8.40
C SER A 175 7.63 -41.45 8.73
N ALA A 176 8.83 -41.45 8.17
CA ALA A 176 9.87 -42.48 8.42
C ALA A 176 10.42 -42.46 9.87
N GLY A 177 10.07 -41.42 10.68
CA GLY A 177 10.50 -41.34 12.07
C GLY A 177 11.99 -41.07 12.31
N ARG A 178 12.75 -40.88 11.24
CA ARG A 178 14.19 -40.52 11.34
C ARG A 178 14.36 -39.02 11.58
N SER A 179 15.51 -38.65 12.14
CA SER A 179 15.88 -37.21 12.24
C SER A 179 15.96 -36.60 10.84
N VAL A 180 15.43 -35.40 10.69
CA VAL A 180 15.45 -34.60 9.46
C VAL A 180 16.05 -33.24 9.75
N THR A 181 16.65 -32.63 8.73
CA THR A 181 17.14 -31.25 8.82
C THR A 181 16.20 -30.33 8.06
N LEU A 182 15.55 -29.42 8.79
CA LEU A 182 14.70 -28.39 8.19
C LEU A 182 15.54 -27.17 7.81
N THR A 183 15.40 -26.68 6.59
CA THR A 183 15.84 -25.32 6.23
C THR A 183 14.66 -24.40 6.44
N ILE A 184 14.84 -23.40 7.32
CA ILE A 184 13.80 -22.41 7.62
C ILE A 184 14.26 -21.01 7.25
N GLN A 185 13.33 -20.20 6.74
CA GLN A 185 13.52 -18.78 6.55
C GLN A 185 12.91 -18.04 7.75
N ARG A 186 13.72 -17.18 8.41
CA ARG A 186 13.31 -16.34 9.54
C ARG A 186 13.88 -14.94 9.37
N GLY A 187 13.03 -13.93 9.20
CA GLY A 187 13.48 -12.54 9.04
C GLY A 187 14.49 -12.35 7.90
N GLY A 188 14.29 -13.03 6.77
CA GLY A 188 15.17 -12.98 5.59
C GLY A 188 16.47 -13.82 5.71
N ARG A 189 16.64 -14.59 6.79
CA ARG A 189 17.83 -15.46 7.00
C ARG A 189 17.44 -16.93 6.91
N ALA A 190 18.24 -17.71 6.20
CA ALA A 190 18.13 -19.16 6.18
C ALA A 190 18.82 -19.76 7.43
N LEU A 191 18.13 -20.67 8.10
CA LEU A 191 18.63 -21.40 9.26
C LEU A 191 18.45 -22.90 9.02
N SER A 192 19.45 -23.71 9.38
CA SER A 192 19.40 -25.16 9.33
C SER A 192 19.10 -25.71 10.72
N VAL A 193 18.01 -26.44 10.87
CA VAL A 193 17.48 -26.91 12.15
C VAL A 193 17.27 -28.42 12.11
N PRO A 194 18.12 -29.21 12.79
CA PRO A 194 17.91 -30.66 12.91
C PRO A 194 16.77 -30.94 13.89
N VAL A 195 15.83 -31.79 13.50
CA VAL A 195 14.67 -32.16 14.31
C VAL A 195 14.43 -33.67 14.21
N THR A 196 14.26 -34.30 15.35
CA THR A 196 13.89 -35.72 15.42
C THR A 196 12.40 -35.85 15.73
N PRO A 197 11.58 -36.42 14.81
CA PRO A 197 10.17 -36.62 15.04
C PRO A 197 9.90 -37.53 16.27
N VAL A 198 8.74 -37.37 16.88
CA VAL A 198 8.25 -38.26 17.91
C VAL A 198 6.93 -38.90 17.46
N GLN A 199 6.62 -40.11 17.94
CA GLN A 199 5.35 -40.75 17.65
C GLN A 199 4.24 -40.13 18.50
N ASP A 200 3.11 -39.80 17.86
CA ASP A 200 1.89 -39.41 18.54
C ASP A 200 1.13 -40.65 19.09
N GLY A 201 0.03 -40.42 19.82
CA GLY A 201 -0.78 -41.48 20.38
C GLY A 201 -1.38 -42.49 19.36
N SER A 202 -1.31 -42.15 18.06
CA SER A 202 -1.74 -43.04 16.96
C SER A 202 -0.57 -43.76 16.27
N GLY A 203 0.66 -43.57 16.75
CA GLY A 203 1.87 -44.14 16.17
C GLY A 203 2.40 -43.39 14.95
N LYS A 204 1.88 -42.22 14.62
CA LYS A 204 2.38 -41.38 13.52
C LYS A 204 3.50 -40.48 13.98
N SER A 205 4.57 -40.40 13.18
CA SER A 205 5.69 -39.50 13.43
C SER A 205 5.29 -38.04 13.22
N ARG A 206 5.60 -37.17 14.21
CA ARG A 206 5.21 -35.77 14.23
C ARG A 206 6.38 -34.88 14.64
N LEU A 207 6.47 -33.70 14.05
CA LEU A 207 7.36 -32.61 14.48
C LEU A 207 6.71 -31.69 15.51
N GLY A 208 5.40 -31.76 15.66
CA GLY A 208 4.64 -30.83 16.51
C GLY A 208 4.53 -29.44 15.89
N LEU A 209 4.33 -29.37 14.55
CA LEU A 209 4.10 -28.17 13.77
C LEU A 209 2.67 -28.09 13.28
N TRP A 210 2.12 -26.90 13.35
CA TRP A 210 0.95 -26.50 12.57
C TRP A 210 1.46 -25.64 11.42
N VAL A 211 1.15 -26.03 10.19
CA VAL A 211 1.68 -25.38 8.99
C VAL A 211 0.57 -25.03 8.01
N ARG A 212 0.84 -24.02 7.19
CA ARG A 212 -0.02 -23.56 6.08
C ARG A 212 0.79 -23.47 4.82
N ASP A 213 0.28 -23.96 3.71
CA ASP A 213 0.92 -23.97 2.40
C ASP A 213 0.10 -23.28 1.31
N SER A 214 -1.09 -22.81 1.65
CA SER A 214 -1.99 -22.15 0.72
C SER A 214 -2.91 -21.17 1.44
N THR A 215 -3.41 -20.19 0.70
CA THR A 215 -4.42 -19.25 1.17
C THR A 215 -5.38 -18.89 0.06
N ALA A 216 -6.60 -18.54 0.44
CA ALA A 216 -7.62 -18.02 -0.47
C ALA A 216 -8.39 -16.90 0.21
N GLY A 217 -8.82 -15.90 -0.57
CA GLY A 217 -9.56 -14.77 -0.05
C GLY A 217 -10.21 -13.94 -1.15
N ILE A 218 -10.92 -12.90 -0.74
CA ILE A 218 -11.52 -11.89 -1.63
C ILE A 218 -10.75 -10.60 -1.51
N GLY A 219 -10.56 -9.94 -2.66
CA GLY A 219 -9.97 -8.61 -2.75
C GLY A 219 -10.55 -7.82 -3.90
N THR A 220 -9.94 -6.67 -4.18
CA THR A 220 -10.34 -5.81 -5.29
C THR A 220 -9.17 -5.58 -6.23
N LEU A 221 -9.41 -5.71 -7.53
CA LEU A 221 -8.49 -5.31 -8.59
C LEU A 221 -8.33 -3.79 -8.55
N THR A 222 -7.09 -3.29 -8.52
CA THR A 222 -6.82 -1.85 -8.47
C THR A 222 -6.70 -1.26 -9.85
N PHE A 223 -5.84 -1.84 -10.67
CA PHE A 223 -5.61 -1.39 -12.04
C PHE A 223 -5.16 -2.54 -12.93
N PHE A 224 -5.34 -2.33 -14.22
CA PHE A 224 -4.72 -3.11 -15.27
C PHE A 224 -4.04 -2.16 -16.26
N ASP A 225 -2.80 -2.44 -16.57
CA ASP A 225 -2.03 -1.71 -17.56
C ASP A 225 -2.05 -2.46 -18.87
N PRO A 226 -2.74 -1.95 -19.90
CA PRO A 226 -2.86 -2.63 -21.17
C PRO A 226 -1.58 -2.62 -22.00
N GLU A 227 -0.62 -1.74 -21.71
CA GLU A 227 0.65 -1.65 -22.46
C GLU A 227 1.57 -2.83 -22.15
N CYS A 228 1.61 -3.26 -20.89
CA CYS A 228 2.46 -4.37 -20.45
C CYS A 228 1.69 -5.62 -20.01
N GLY A 229 0.35 -5.57 -19.96
CA GLY A 229 -0.50 -6.70 -19.54
C GLY A 229 -0.43 -7.00 -18.03
N VAL A 230 0.13 -6.08 -17.24
CA VAL A 230 0.32 -6.24 -15.80
C VAL A 230 -0.86 -5.63 -15.03
N TYR A 231 -1.26 -6.27 -13.95
CA TYR A 231 -2.23 -5.72 -13.02
C TYR A 231 -1.65 -5.54 -11.62
N GLY A 232 -2.30 -4.69 -10.82
CA GLY A 232 -2.09 -4.58 -9.37
C GLY A 232 -3.42 -4.70 -8.63
N ALA A 233 -3.39 -5.34 -7.44
CA ALA A 233 -4.55 -5.49 -6.59
C ALA A 233 -4.16 -5.38 -5.11
N LEU A 234 -5.16 -5.20 -4.22
CA LEU A 234 -5.09 -5.12 -2.76
C LEU A 234 -4.40 -3.87 -2.20
N GLY A 235 -3.28 -3.41 -2.75
CA GLY A 235 -2.49 -2.31 -2.21
C GLY A 235 -1.70 -2.65 -0.92
N HIS A 236 -1.73 -3.90 -0.48
CA HIS A 236 -0.96 -4.43 0.64
C HIS A 236 -0.63 -5.91 0.42
N ALA A 237 0.31 -6.44 1.19
CA ALA A 237 0.67 -7.86 1.13
C ALA A 237 -0.46 -8.77 1.64
N ILE A 238 -0.49 -9.98 1.09
CA ILE A 238 -1.20 -11.10 1.73
C ILE A 238 -0.29 -11.66 2.81
N THR A 239 -0.77 -11.63 4.04
CA THR A 239 -0.08 -12.13 5.22
C THR A 239 -0.81 -13.32 5.81
N ASP A 240 -0.10 -14.16 6.52
CA ASP A 240 -0.70 -15.18 7.36
C ASP A 240 -1.46 -14.53 8.53
N ALA A 241 -2.70 -14.92 8.74
CA ALA A 241 -3.59 -14.29 9.72
C ALA A 241 -3.15 -14.51 11.18
N ASP A 242 -2.44 -15.61 11.46
CA ASP A 242 -2.03 -15.98 12.82
C ASP A 242 -0.68 -15.36 13.21
N THR A 243 0.23 -15.22 12.23
CA THR A 243 1.62 -14.79 12.46
C THR A 243 1.93 -13.40 11.91
N GLY A 244 1.11 -12.86 11.00
CA GLY A 244 1.35 -11.59 10.31
C GLY A 244 2.50 -11.62 9.29
N VAL A 245 3.09 -12.78 9.03
CA VAL A 245 4.20 -12.90 8.08
C VAL A 245 3.67 -12.81 6.66
N ILE A 246 4.39 -12.06 5.80
CA ILE A 246 4.09 -12.01 4.36
C ILE A 246 4.29 -13.40 3.78
N LEU A 247 3.26 -13.92 3.11
CA LEU A 247 3.30 -15.26 2.52
C LEU A 247 4.21 -15.25 1.28
N PRO A 248 5.29 -16.06 1.27
CA PRO A 248 6.15 -16.19 0.10
C PRO A 248 5.39 -16.94 -1.00
N ILE A 249 5.21 -16.31 -2.15
CA ILE A 249 4.47 -16.91 -3.25
C ILE A 249 5.32 -17.95 -4.00
N ASP A 250 4.70 -19.07 -4.31
CA ASP A 250 5.17 -20.05 -5.31
C ASP A 250 4.37 -19.92 -6.60
N SER A 251 3.05 -19.99 -6.48
CA SER A 251 2.11 -19.79 -7.56
C SER A 251 0.80 -19.20 -7.04
N GLY A 252 0.08 -18.51 -7.91
CA GLY A 252 -1.23 -17.98 -7.55
C GLY A 252 -2.08 -17.66 -8.77
N SER A 253 -3.39 -17.60 -8.53
CA SER A 253 -4.40 -17.28 -9.54
C SER A 253 -5.29 -16.16 -9.06
N LEU A 254 -5.49 -15.18 -9.93
CA LEU A 254 -6.53 -14.18 -9.83
C LEU A 254 -7.79 -14.74 -10.51
N ILE A 255 -8.89 -14.82 -9.79
CA ILE A 255 -10.10 -15.56 -10.21
C ILE A 255 -11.28 -14.60 -10.19
N GLU A 256 -12.22 -14.74 -11.12
CA GLU A 256 -13.48 -14.02 -11.07
C GLU A 256 -14.26 -14.41 -9.81
N SER A 257 -14.69 -13.42 -9.03
CA SER A 257 -15.50 -13.66 -7.83
C SER A 257 -16.83 -12.92 -7.90
N ARG A 258 -17.82 -13.42 -7.14
CA ARG A 258 -19.11 -12.77 -6.98
C ARG A 258 -19.37 -12.52 -5.51
N ILE A 259 -19.72 -11.29 -5.17
CA ILE A 259 -20.13 -10.95 -3.80
C ILE A 259 -21.54 -11.51 -3.57
N THR A 260 -21.67 -12.33 -2.54
CA THR A 260 -22.94 -13.00 -2.18
C THR A 260 -23.59 -12.41 -0.93
N GLU A 261 -22.76 -11.82 -0.03
CA GLU A 261 -23.22 -11.25 1.23
C GLU A 261 -22.27 -10.13 1.66
N ILE A 262 -22.75 -9.23 2.49
CA ILE A 262 -21.97 -8.15 3.08
C ILE A 262 -22.17 -8.20 4.60
N GLU A 263 -21.11 -8.50 5.34
CA GLU A 263 -21.06 -8.22 6.78
C GLU A 263 -20.75 -6.74 6.97
N ARG A 264 -21.67 -6.04 7.62
CA ARG A 264 -21.51 -4.61 7.85
C ARG A 264 -20.44 -4.35 8.90
N GLY A 265 -19.56 -3.38 8.62
CA GLY A 265 -18.57 -2.88 9.57
C GLY A 265 -19.20 -2.01 10.64
N GLU A 266 -18.71 -2.17 11.86
CA GLU A 266 -19.08 -1.37 13.03
C GLU A 266 -17.81 -0.98 13.80
N LYS A 267 -17.90 0.04 14.63
CA LYS A 267 -16.79 0.45 15.47
C LYS A 267 -16.28 -0.71 16.34
N GLY A 268 -15.02 -1.08 16.17
CA GLY A 268 -14.39 -2.21 16.86
C GLY A 268 -14.56 -3.56 16.19
N LYS A 269 -15.40 -3.65 15.14
CA LYS A 269 -15.62 -4.88 14.36
C LYS A 269 -15.58 -4.54 12.87
N PRO A 270 -14.47 -4.83 12.16
CA PRO A 270 -14.43 -4.70 10.71
C PRO A 270 -15.49 -5.58 10.05
N GLY A 271 -16.17 -5.05 9.03
CA GLY A 271 -17.07 -5.84 8.20
C GLY A 271 -16.30 -6.55 7.09
N GLU A 272 -17.04 -7.35 6.29
CA GLU A 272 -16.44 -8.15 5.23
C GLU A 272 -17.36 -8.26 4.00
N LEU A 273 -16.79 -8.26 2.81
CA LEU A 273 -17.45 -8.71 1.58
C LEU A 273 -17.28 -10.22 1.47
N ILE A 274 -18.37 -10.96 1.62
CA ILE A 274 -18.36 -12.40 1.47
C ILE A 274 -18.58 -12.71 -0.01
N GLY A 275 -17.54 -13.22 -0.65
CA GLY A 275 -17.56 -13.58 -2.06
C GLY A 275 -17.39 -15.07 -2.28
N ARG A 276 -17.82 -15.54 -3.45
CA ARG A 276 -17.65 -16.92 -3.87
C ARG A 276 -16.88 -16.98 -5.19
N PHE A 277 -15.94 -17.89 -5.22
CA PHE A 277 -15.23 -18.35 -6.41
C PHE A 277 -14.87 -19.83 -6.23
N GLY A 278 -14.57 -20.53 -7.29
CA GLY A 278 -14.26 -21.96 -7.22
C GLY A 278 -13.72 -22.49 -8.55
N ALA A 279 -13.59 -23.80 -8.66
CA ALA A 279 -13.01 -24.47 -9.84
C ALA A 279 -13.72 -24.15 -11.18
N ALA A 280 -15.00 -23.74 -11.12
CA ALA A 280 -15.76 -23.33 -12.30
C ALA A 280 -15.68 -21.83 -12.60
N SER A 281 -15.08 -21.02 -11.73
CA SER A 281 -14.91 -19.58 -11.95
C SER A 281 -13.79 -19.32 -12.95
N PRO A 282 -13.95 -18.36 -13.87
CA PRO A 282 -12.87 -17.99 -14.79
C PRO A 282 -11.60 -17.54 -14.05
N VAL A 283 -10.47 -18.08 -14.43
CA VAL A 283 -9.16 -17.55 -14.04
C VAL A 283 -8.91 -16.32 -14.91
N LEU A 284 -8.70 -15.18 -14.25
CA LEU A 284 -8.44 -13.90 -14.91
C LEU A 284 -6.96 -13.71 -15.22
N GLY A 285 -6.09 -14.27 -14.38
CA GLY A 285 -4.64 -14.11 -14.53
C GLY A 285 -3.84 -14.84 -13.46
N THR A 286 -2.52 -14.69 -13.52
CA THR A 286 -1.56 -15.23 -12.55
C THR A 286 -1.31 -14.24 -11.42
N ILE A 287 -0.83 -14.73 -10.27
CA ILE A 287 -0.24 -13.90 -9.23
C ILE A 287 1.24 -14.27 -9.15
N ASP A 288 2.09 -13.35 -9.59
CA ASP A 288 3.53 -13.59 -9.72
C ASP A 288 4.31 -12.96 -8.55
N SER A 289 3.70 -12.02 -7.82
CA SER A 289 4.31 -11.32 -6.70
C SER A 289 3.32 -10.97 -5.61
N ASN A 290 3.77 -11.14 -4.35
CA ASN A 290 3.10 -10.70 -3.13
C ASN A 290 4.09 -9.83 -2.35
N GLY A 291 3.81 -8.56 -2.18
CA GLY A 291 4.69 -7.60 -1.53
C GLY A 291 3.91 -6.54 -0.74
N SER A 292 4.63 -5.74 0.03
CA SER A 292 4.04 -4.75 0.94
C SER A 292 3.12 -3.73 0.25
N ARG A 293 3.32 -3.48 -1.05
CA ARG A 293 2.54 -2.54 -1.86
C ARG A 293 1.42 -3.20 -2.67
N GLY A 294 1.17 -4.51 -2.51
CA GLY A 294 0.10 -5.24 -3.20
C GLY A 294 0.51 -6.58 -3.78
N ILE A 295 -0.40 -7.17 -4.54
CA ILE A 295 -0.15 -8.34 -5.38
C ILE A 295 -0.15 -7.92 -6.86
N TYR A 296 0.70 -8.58 -7.64
CA TYR A 296 0.93 -8.27 -9.06
C TYR A 296 1.04 -9.55 -9.85
N GLY A 297 0.69 -9.46 -11.13
CA GLY A 297 0.80 -10.55 -12.07
C GLY A 297 0.31 -10.11 -13.45
N LYS A 298 0.02 -11.08 -14.31
CA LYS A 298 -0.45 -10.85 -15.66
C LYS A 298 -1.89 -11.27 -15.81
N ILE A 299 -2.65 -10.52 -16.58
CA ILE A 299 -4.02 -10.88 -17.00
C ILE A 299 -3.98 -11.24 -18.48
N ASP A 300 -4.46 -12.45 -18.80
CA ASP A 300 -4.64 -12.91 -20.17
C ASP A 300 -6.02 -12.43 -20.67
N GLY A 301 -6.07 -11.24 -21.26
CA GLY A 301 -7.31 -10.69 -21.78
C GLY A 301 -7.45 -9.20 -21.56
N LYS A 302 -8.70 -8.71 -21.74
CA LYS A 302 -9.03 -7.30 -21.51
C LYS A 302 -9.79 -7.15 -20.19
N VAL A 303 -9.24 -6.36 -19.28
CA VAL A 303 -10.03 -5.83 -18.16
C VAL A 303 -10.90 -4.70 -18.70
N VAL A 304 -12.20 -4.83 -18.55
CA VAL A 304 -13.16 -3.81 -18.98
C VAL A 304 -13.79 -3.18 -17.75
N ASN A 305 -13.69 -1.86 -17.65
CA ASN A 305 -14.47 -1.09 -16.71
C ASN A 305 -15.48 -0.24 -17.49
N ALA A 306 -16.78 -0.54 -17.34
CA ALA A 306 -17.84 0.14 -18.09
C ALA A 306 -17.93 1.64 -17.77
N LEU A 307 -17.46 2.07 -16.58
CA LEU A 307 -17.43 3.48 -16.21
C LEU A 307 -16.28 4.24 -16.89
N TYR A 308 -15.18 3.54 -17.20
CA TYR A 308 -13.96 4.13 -17.77
C TYR A 308 -13.43 3.25 -18.93
N PRO A 309 -14.15 3.14 -20.06
CA PRO A 309 -13.82 2.20 -21.13
C PRO A 309 -12.50 2.51 -21.84
N ASN A 310 -12.03 3.75 -21.75
CA ASN A 310 -10.75 4.20 -22.33
C ASN A 310 -9.60 4.30 -21.33
N GLY A 311 -9.82 3.82 -20.09
CA GLY A 311 -8.87 4.02 -19.01
C GLY A 311 -8.91 5.43 -18.42
N VAL A 312 -8.03 5.68 -17.46
CA VAL A 312 -7.84 6.98 -16.82
C VAL A 312 -6.35 7.29 -16.68
N PRO A 313 -5.96 8.57 -16.72
CA PRO A 313 -4.59 8.95 -16.43
C PRO A 313 -4.21 8.58 -14.99
N VAL A 314 -2.96 8.20 -14.78
CA VAL A 314 -2.35 8.06 -13.46
C VAL A 314 -2.14 9.45 -12.86
N MET A 315 -2.47 9.62 -11.58
CA MET A 315 -2.20 10.84 -10.83
C MET A 315 -0.89 10.68 -10.08
N ALA A 316 0.07 11.57 -10.30
CA ALA A 316 1.28 11.60 -9.52
C ALA A 316 0.98 11.94 -8.05
N SER A 317 1.75 11.38 -7.10
CA SER A 317 1.57 11.61 -5.66
C SER A 317 1.58 13.09 -5.30
N GLY A 318 2.43 13.86 -5.99
CA GLY A 318 2.52 15.31 -5.86
C GLY A 318 1.29 16.10 -6.36
N GLU A 319 0.37 15.48 -7.09
CA GLU A 319 -0.89 16.07 -7.53
C GLU A 319 -2.04 15.81 -6.56
N VAL A 320 -1.97 14.74 -5.76
CA VAL A 320 -3.02 14.36 -4.83
C VAL A 320 -3.22 15.43 -3.76
N ARG A 321 -4.46 15.78 -3.47
CA ARG A 321 -4.82 16.82 -2.48
C ARG A 321 -5.96 16.35 -1.58
N PRO A 322 -6.04 16.81 -0.35
CA PRO A 322 -7.26 16.68 0.45
C PRO A 322 -8.47 17.23 -0.29
N GLY A 323 -9.60 16.52 -0.24
CA GLY A 323 -10.84 16.91 -0.90
C GLY A 323 -11.60 15.72 -1.51
N ARG A 324 -12.61 16.05 -2.31
CA ARG A 324 -13.51 15.06 -2.92
C ARG A 324 -12.78 14.10 -3.85
N ALA A 325 -13.19 12.84 -3.79
CA ALA A 325 -12.70 11.75 -4.62
C ALA A 325 -13.81 10.72 -4.84
N GLN A 326 -13.55 9.73 -5.67
CA GLN A 326 -14.45 8.60 -5.93
C GLN A 326 -13.72 7.29 -5.61
N LEU A 327 -14.44 6.37 -4.99
CA LEU A 327 -14.00 5.01 -4.70
C LEU A 327 -14.73 4.06 -5.63
N LEU A 328 -14.00 3.22 -6.36
CA LEU A 328 -14.58 2.19 -7.21
C LEU A 328 -14.59 0.84 -6.49
N THR A 329 -15.75 0.20 -6.41
CA THR A 329 -15.85 -1.14 -5.82
C THR A 329 -17.07 -1.89 -6.33
N THR A 330 -17.06 -3.20 -6.18
CA THR A 330 -18.16 -4.10 -6.51
C THR A 330 -18.78 -4.61 -5.21
N LEU A 331 -20.08 -4.40 -5.03
CA LEU A 331 -20.83 -4.86 -3.86
C LEU A 331 -21.88 -5.94 -4.20
N ASP A 332 -22.19 -6.10 -5.47
CA ASP A 332 -23.22 -7.04 -5.95
C ASP A 332 -23.09 -7.27 -7.48
N GLU A 333 -24.06 -7.96 -8.05
CA GLU A 333 -24.10 -8.32 -9.47
C GLU A 333 -24.19 -7.12 -10.44
N ARG A 334 -24.42 -5.90 -9.93
CA ARG A 334 -24.41 -4.68 -10.77
C ARG A 334 -22.98 -4.30 -11.20
N GLY A 335 -21.98 -5.01 -10.70
CA GLY A 335 -20.56 -4.79 -11.05
C GLY A 335 -19.95 -3.56 -10.36
N VAL A 336 -18.92 -3.02 -11.00
CA VAL A 336 -18.19 -1.86 -10.49
C VAL A 336 -19.05 -0.61 -10.47
N ARG A 337 -19.09 0.06 -9.34
CA ARG A 337 -19.74 1.36 -9.16
C ARG A 337 -18.79 2.37 -8.52
N ALA A 338 -19.03 3.65 -8.81
CA ALA A 338 -18.32 4.75 -8.19
C ALA A 338 -19.14 5.25 -7.00
N TYR A 339 -18.48 5.38 -5.86
CA TYR A 339 -19.03 5.89 -4.61
C TYR A 339 -18.27 7.15 -4.18
N GLU A 340 -18.96 8.10 -3.58
CA GLU A 340 -18.31 9.32 -3.09
C GLU A 340 -17.44 9.04 -1.87
N CYS A 341 -16.25 9.63 -1.88
CA CYS A 341 -15.33 9.63 -0.75
C CYS A 341 -14.55 10.94 -0.69
N GLU A 342 -13.77 11.11 0.34
CA GLU A 342 -12.91 12.27 0.56
C GLU A 342 -11.51 11.80 0.94
N ILE A 343 -10.49 12.35 0.29
CA ILE A 343 -9.13 12.30 0.80
C ILE A 343 -9.04 13.31 1.94
N VAL A 344 -8.91 12.84 3.17
CA VAL A 344 -8.96 13.68 4.38
C VAL A 344 -7.63 14.40 4.59
N ARG A 345 -6.54 13.67 4.42
CA ARG A 345 -5.17 14.18 4.57
C ARG A 345 -4.17 13.26 3.89
N LEU A 346 -3.06 13.80 3.50
CA LEU A 346 -1.87 13.04 3.12
C LEU A 346 -1.14 12.61 4.40
N THR A 347 -0.36 11.55 4.31
CA THR A 347 0.43 11.05 5.44
C THR A 347 1.91 11.30 5.16
N ASP A 348 2.64 11.80 6.16
CA ASP A 348 4.10 11.99 6.10
C ASP A 348 4.85 10.66 6.37
N SER A 349 4.23 9.54 6.09
CA SER A 349 4.81 8.23 6.36
C SER A 349 5.91 7.93 5.36
N GLU A 350 7.12 7.67 5.84
CA GLU A 350 8.22 7.08 5.05
C GLU A 350 7.83 5.70 4.48
N SER A 351 6.75 5.09 5.00
CA SER A 351 6.20 3.84 4.48
C SER A 351 5.43 4.11 3.20
N SER A 352 5.89 3.56 2.10
CA SER A 352 5.21 3.62 0.80
C SER A 352 3.80 3.01 0.77
N GLU A 353 3.35 2.39 1.86
CA GLU A 353 2.07 1.67 1.99
C GLU A 353 0.91 2.55 2.45
N ARG A 354 1.19 3.72 3.03
CA ARG A 354 0.20 4.62 3.64
C ARG A 354 0.39 6.04 3.15
N GLY A 355 -0.06 6.33 1.94
CA GLY A 355 0.11 7.63 1.30
C GLY A 355 -0.90 8.67 1.76
N PHE A 356 -2.14 8.26 2.07
CA PHE A 356 -3.21 9.19 2.48
C PHE A 356 -4.28 8.49 3.32
N VAL A 357 -5.13 9.28 3.95
CA VAL A 357 -6.34 8.82 4.66
C VAL A 357 -7.56 9.15 3.80
N VAL A 358 -8.41 8.15 3.56
CA VAL A 358 -9.68 8.29 2.86
C VAL A 358 -10.85 8.10 3.81
N ARG A 359 -11.92 8.87 3.59
CA ARG A 359 -13.21 8.75 4.28
C ARG A 359 -14.30 8.48 3.27
N VAL A 360 -15.12 7.46 3.50
CA VAL A 360 -16.34 7.20 2.74
C VAL A 360 -17.40 8.23 3.13
N THR A 361 -17.99 8.90 2.15
CA THR A 361 -19.06 9.87 2.34
C THR A 361 -20.35 9.49 1.63
N ASP A 362 -20.29 8.48 0.75
CA ASP A 362 -21.42 7.98 -0.02
C ASP A 362 -22.48 7.36 0.89
N PRO A 363 -23.76 7.85 0.86
CA PRO A 363 -24.82 7.32 1.73
C PRO A 363 -25.20 5.87 1.42
N GLU A 364 -25.16 5.44 0.13
CA GLU A 364 -25.48 4.06 -0.24
C GLU A 364 -24.40 3.10 0.27
N LEU A 365 -23.14 3.44 0.08
CA LEU A 365 -22.03 2.62 0.55
C LEU A 365 -22.07 2.51 2.09
N LEU A 366 -22.23 3.64 2.80
CA LEU A 366 -22.33 3.64 4.26
C LEU A 366 -23.53 2.83 4.78
N ALA A 367 -24.68 2.93 4.11
CA ALA A 367 -25.87 2.15 4.49
C ALA A 367 -25.64 0.65 4.33
N ARG A 368 -24.95 0.21 3.28
CA ARG A 368 -24.74 -1.19 2.95
C ARG A 368 -23.59 -1.82 3.74
N THR A 369 -22.46 -1.13 3.85
CA THR A 369 -21.22 -1.70 4.40
C THR A 369 -20.83 -1.13 5.76
N GLY A 370 -21.38 0.03 6.15
CA GLY A 370 -20.94 0.77 7.34
C GLY A 370 -19.64 1.54 7.16
N GLY A 371 -19.02 1.44 5.98
CA GLY A 371 -17.74 2.07 5.64
C GLY A 371 -16.87 1.17 4.78
N ILE A 372 -15.56 1.22 4.97
CA ILE A 372 -14.58 0.34 4.33
C ILE A 372 -14.63 -1.01 5.06
N VAL A 373 -14.75 -2.11 4.31
CA VAL A 373 -14.83 -3.47 4.85
C VAL A 373 -13.75 -4.36 4.21
N GLN A 374 -13.45 -5.50 4.82
CA GLN A 374 -12.55 -6.49 4.25
C GLN A 374 -13.05 -6.92 2.86
N GLY A 375 -12.15 -7.14 1.93
CA GLY A 375 -12.46 -7.36 0.52
C GLY A 375 -12.46 -6.09 -0.33
N MET A 376 -12.62 -4.89 0.26
CA MET A 376 -12.47 -3.61 -0.44
C MET A 376 -11.00 -3.16 -0.60
N SER A 377 -10.05 -3.86 0.00
CA SER A 377 -8.63 -3.61 -0.21
C SER A 377 -8.28 -3.70 -1.69
N GLY A 378 -7.62 -2.68 -2.23
CA GLY A 378 -7.36 -2.51 -3.66
C GLY A 378 -8.41 -1.68 -4.40
N SER A 379 -9.53 -1.29 -3.78
CA SER A 379 -10.53 -0.43 -4.42
C SER A 379 -9.89 0.87 -4.90
N PRO A 380 -9.95 1.18 -6.23
CA PRO A 380 -9.35 2.38 -6.80
C PRO A 380 -9.94 3.66 -6.22
N ILE A 381 -9.09 4.65 -5.99
CA ILE A 381 -9.48 6.01 -5.63
C ILE A 381 -9.16 6.94 -6.80
N LEU A 382 -10.18 7.60 -7.33
CA LEU A 382 -10.05 8.58 -8.38
C LEU A 382 -10.27 9.99 -7.84
N GLN A 383 -9.40 10.91 -8.23
CA GLN A 383 -9.54 12.33 -7.96
C GLN A 383 -9.39 13.11 -9.27
N ASN A 384 -10.31 14.03 -9.55
CA ASN A 384 -10.29 14.84 -10.77
C ASN A 384 -10.17 14.02 -12.07
N GLY A 385 -10.79 12.82 -12.11
CA GLY A 385 -10.76 11.94 -13.28
C GLY A 385 -9.47 11.16 -13.48
N LYS A 386 -8.50 11.23 -12.56
CA LYS A 386 -7.24 10.51 -12.57
C LYS A 386 -7.22 9.46 -11.45
N LEU A 387 -6.49 8.38 -11.64
CA LEU A 387 -6.28 7.35 -10.61
C LEU A 387 -5.22 7.83 -9.60
N ALA A 388 -5.65 8.15 -8.38
CA ALA A 388 -4.79 8.65 -7.32
C ALA A 388 -4.15 7.53 -6.48
N GLY A 389 -4.85 6.41 -6.33
CA GLY A 389 -4.38 5.30 -5.50
C GLY A 389 -5.44 4.24 -5.25
N ALA A 390 -5.26 3.49 -4.17
CA ALA A 390 -6.19 2.45 -3.77
C ALA A 390 -6.36 2.40 -2.25
N VAL A 391 -7.53 1.95 -1.79
CA VAL A 391 -7.77 1.63 -0.37
C VAL A 391 -6.89 0.45 0.04
N THR A 392 -6.29 0.52 1.23
CA THR A 392 -5.49 -0.59 1.79
C THR A 392 -6.10 -1.15 3.07
N HIS A 393 -6.13 -0.39 4.15
CA HIS A 393 -6.54 -0.85 5.46
C HIS A 393 -7.64 0.04 6.05
N VAL A 394 -8.66 -0.57 6.63
CA VAL A 394 -9.72 0.12 7.38
C VAL A 394 -9.25 0.46 8.79
N PHE A 395 -9.77 1.56 9.34
CA PHE A 395 -9.58 1.87 10.76
C PHE A 395 -10.59 1.09 11.60
N VAL A 396 -10.11 0.19 12.44
CA VAL A 396 -10.99 -0.62 13.32
C VAL A 396 -11.82 0.26 14.25
N SER A 397 -11.29 1.41 14.66
CA SER A 397 -12.00 2.37 15.52
C SER A 397 -13.04 3.23 14.81
N ASP A 398 -12.94 3.35 13.48
CA ASP A 398 -13.85 4.13 12.63
C ASP A 398 -13.87 3.56 11.21
N PRO A 399 -14.75 2.59 10.90
CA PRO A 399 -14.80 1.95 9.60
C PRO A 399 -15.11 2.90 8.43
N THR A 400 -15.62 4.10 8.70
CA THR A 400 -15.83 5.10 7.64
C THR A 400 -14.53 5.62 7.06
N GLN A 401 -13.39 5.36 7.71
CA GLN A 401 -12.06 5.80 7.30
C GLN A 401 -11.10 4.64 7.12
N GLY A 402 -10.07 4.89 6.32
CA GLY A 402 -8.99 3.94 6.10
C GLY A 402 -7.76 4.59 5.47
N TYR A 403 -6.70 3.82 5.33
CA TYR A 403 -5.52 4.23 4.58
C TYR A 403 -5.69 3.95 3.10
N GLY A 404 -5.04 4.77 2.28
CA GLY A 404 -4.82 4.53 0.87
C GLY A 404 -3.34 4.60 0.52
N ILE A 405 -2.95 3.84 -0.50
CA ILE A 405 -1.62 3.86 -1.12
C ILE A 405 -1.68 4.69 -2.39
N PHE A 406 -0.64 5.49 -2.68
CA PHE A 406 -0.52 6.17 -3.96
C PHE A 406 -0.35 5.17 -5.09
N ILE A 407 -0.98 5.46 -6.24
CA ILE A 407 -0.91 4.57 -7.39
C ILE A 407 0.52 4.41 -7.93
N GLU A 408 1.34 5.46 -7.87
CA GLU A 408 2.76 5.40 -8.26
C GLU A 408 3.49 4.29 -7.54
N ASN A 409 3.33 4.19 -6.20
CA ASN A 409 3.97 3.15 -5.40
C ASN A 409 3.58 1.73 -5.83
N MET A 410 2.34 1.56 -6.30
CA MET A 410 1.88 0.28 -6.83
C MET A 410 2.45 0.01 -8.23
N LEU A 411 2.51 1.03 -9.09
CA LEU A 411 3.06 0.90 -10.43
C LEU A 411 4.56 0.64 -10.42
N ASP A 412 5.30 1.29 -9.52
CA ASP A 412 6.74 1.04 -9.32
C ASP A 412 6.98 -0.41 -8.88
N ALA A 413 6.18 -0.91 -7.92
CA ALA A 413 6.28 -2.30 -7.49
C ALA A 413 5.95 -3.31 -8.60
N ALA A 414 5.03 -2.96 -9.49
CA ALA A 414 4.71 -3.77 -10.66
C ALA A 414 5.87 -3.83 -11.67
N GLN A 415 6.57 -2.70 -11.88
CA GLN A 415 7.72 -2.61 -12.79
C GLN A 415 8.97 -3.30 -12.25
N GLU A 416 9.30 -3.12 -10.96
CA GLU A 416 10.43 -3.78 -10.29
C GLU A 416 10.42 -5.31 -10.51
N LYS A 417 9.22 -5.90 -10.62
CA LYS A 417 9.03 -7.35 -10.80
C LYS A 417 9.00 -7.79 -12.27
N SER A 418 8.66 -6.89 -13.18
CA SER A 418 8.71 -7.20 -14.63
C SER A 418 10.13 -7.17 -15.19
N ALA A 419 11.08 -6.55 -14.47
CA ALA A 419 12.48 -6.41 -14.85
C ALA A 419 13.40 -7.49 -14.22
N ALA A 420 12.91 -8.29 -13.26
CA ALA A 420 13.62 -9.35 -12.56
C ALA A 420 13.25 -10.74 -13.08
#